data_2a35b7340d4d9f851e5b9bfe614967a0
#
_entry.id   2a35b7340d4d9f851e5b9bfe614967a0
#
_cell.length_a   1.000
_cell.length_b   1.000
_cell.length_c   1.000
_cell.angle_alpha   90.00
_cell.angle_beta   90.00
_cell.angle_gamma   90.00
#
_symmetry.space_group_name_H-M   'P 1'
#
loop_
_entity.id
_entity.type
_entity.pdbx_description
1 polymer ?
#
loop_
_entity_poly.entity_id
_entity_poly.type
_entity_poly.pdbx_seq_one_letter_code
_entity_poly.pdbx_strand_id
1 'polypeptide(L)'
;PAASLERTQAVGDKINAILDSYPEVENYIGITGFSVMGGGEQSNSATYFVVLKNWDERKGKEHTAAAVVDRFNGEAYMEIQAGQAFAMVPPAIPGLGASGGLQLQLEDRRNLGPTEMQQAIDALLASSHSKPALASVSSQYQANVPQYFLNIDRDKVQFMGIALNDVFSTLSYYMGAAYVNDFVEFGHIYQVKIEARDQAQRVIDDVLKLSVANSAGEMVPLSSFTKVEEQLGQDQINRYNMYSTAALTCNVAPGSSSGQAIQEMETLFKEQLGD
;
A
#
# COMPACT_ATOMS: atom_id res chain seq x y z
N PRO A 1 3.72 -6.05 -6.19
CA PRO A 1 2.28 -6.12 -5.90
C PRO A 1 1.91 -7.46 -5.26
N ALA A 2 0.90 -7.50 -4.38
CA ALA A 2 0.36 -8.70 -3.73
C ALA A 2 1.39 -9.61 -3.02
N ALA A 3 2.44 -9.06 -2.43
CA ALA A 3 3.35 -9.84 -1.60
C ALA A 3 2.67 -10.17 -0.26
N SER A 4 2.90 -11.39 0.25
CA SER A 4 2.49 -11.74 1.61
C SER A 4 3.33 -10.98 2.64
N LEU A 5 2.83 -10.94 3.87
CA LEU A 5 3.52 -10.28 4.98
C LEU A 5 4.92 -10.89 5.22
N GLU A 6 5.05 -12.23 5.11
CA GLU A 6 6.32 -12.94 5.26
C GLU A 6 7.33 -12.55 4.18
N ARG A 7 6.87 -12.39 2.94
CA ARG A 7 7.75 -11.93 1.84
C ARG A 7 8.20 -10.50 2.06
N THR A 8 7.31 -9.65 2.55
CA THR A 8 7.63 -8.26 2.90
C THR A 8 8.60 -8.20 4.08
N GLN A 9 8.40 -9.06 5.08
CA GLN A 9 9.33 -9.19 6.21
C GLN A 9 10.73 -9.63 5.75
N ALA A 10 10.82 -10.60 4.84
CA ALA A 10 12.11 -11.05 4.30
C ALA A 10 12.88 -9.93 3.55
N VAL A 11 12.15 -8.98 2.93
CA VAL A 11 12.76 -7.76 2.38
C VAL A 11 13.16 -6.81 3.50
N GLY A 12 12.33 -6.68 4.54
CA GLY A 12 12.63 -5.90 5.74
C GLY A 12 13.92 -6.35 6.43
N ASP A 13 14.16 -7.65 6.51
CA ASP A 13 15.38 -8.21 7.11
C ASP A 13 16.65 -7.78 6.34
N LYS A 14 16.57 -7.64 5.02
CA LYS A 14 17.66 -7.09 4.21
C LYS A 14 17.87 -5.60 4.48
N ILE A 15 16.78 -4.83 4.60
CA ILE A 15 16.84 -3.41 4.96
C ILE A 15 17.51 -3.25 6.34
N ASN A 16 17.15 -4.09 7.31
CA ASN A 16 17.77 -4.10 8.62
C ASN A 16 19.29 -4.32 8.52
N ALA A 17 19.74 -5.29 7.73
CA ALA A 17 21.15 -5.57 7.54
C ALA A 17 21.91 -4.38 6.91
N ILE A 18 21.31 -3.65 5.97
CA ILE A 18 21.88 -2.42 5.40
C ILE A 18 21.98 -1.34 6.48
N LEU A 19 20.88 -1.07 7.22
CA LEU A 19 20.84 -0.03 8.25
C LEU A 19 21.81 -0.32 9.41
N ASP A 20 21.96 -1.56 9.82
CA ASP A 20 22.90 -1.98 10.88
C ASP A 20 24.37 -1.76 10.48
N SER A 21 24.67 -1.68 9.17
CA SER A 21 26.01 -1.38 8.67
C SER A 21 26.37 0.12 8.72
N TYR A 22 25.38 0.99 8.93
CA TYR A 22 25.57 2.45 8.86
C TYR A 22 25.96 3.05 10.20
N PRO A 23 27.18 3.59 10.33
CA PRO A 23 27.64 4.19 11.58
C PRO A 23 26.86 5.44 12.00
N GLU A 24 26.16 6.07 11.05
CA GLU A 24 25.33 7.25 11.28
C GLU A 24 23.96 6.93 11.89
N VAL A 25 23.51 5.69 11.80
CA VAL A 25 22.22 5.25 12.35
C VAL A 25 22.38 5.03 13.85
N GLU A 26 21.50 5.63 14.62
CA GLU A 26 21.40 5.42 16.08
C GLU A 26 20.37 4.32 16.38
N ASN A 27 19.19 4.47 15.82
CA ASN A 27 18.07 3.53 15.99
C ASN A 27 17.17 3.57 14.76
N TYR A 28 16.38 2.52 14.59
CA TYR A 28 15.30 2.51 13.61
C TYR A 28 14.12 1.65 14.09
N ILE A 29 12.94 1.95 13.57
CA ILE A 29 11.73 1.17 13.79
C ILE A 29 11.18 0.81 12.40
N GLY A 30 11.09 -0.49 12.11
CA GLY A 30 10.46 -1.03 10.92
C GLY A 30 9.05 -1.55 11.25
N ILE A 31 8.05 -1.13 10.49
CA ILE A 31 6.66 -1.58 10.59
C ILE A 31 6.32 -2.30 9.30
N THR A 32 6.37 -3.63 9.33
CA THR A 32 5.96 -4.47 8.20
C THR A 32 4.44 -4.56 8.13
N GLY A 33 3.89 -4.48 6.93
CA GLY A 33 2.43 -4.48 6.74
C GLY A 33 1.79 -3.09 6.84
N PHE A 34 2.59 -2.02 6.84
CA PHE A 34 2.10 -0.66 6.94
C PHE A 34 2.79 0.28 5.95
N SER A 35 2.00 1.13 5.29
CA SER A 35 2.46 2.16 4.36
C SER A 35 2.04 3.54 4.85
N VAL A 36 3.01 4.38 5.24
CA VAL A 36 2.75 5.80 5.55
C VAL A 36 2.30 6.55 4.30
N MET A 37 2.87 6.24 3.15
CA MET A 37 2.52 6.91 1.89
C MET A 37 1.18 6.44 1.34
N GLY A 38 0.85 5.15 1.49
CA GLY A 38 -0.46 4.58 1.12
C GLY A 38 -1.56 4.88 2.13
N GLY A 39 -1.21 5.36 3.32
CA GLY A 39 -2.16 5.79 4.34
C GLY A 39 -2.83 4.65 5.11
N GLY A 40 -2.20 3.46 5.21
CA GLY A 40 -2.83 2.36 5.93
C GLY A 40 -2.08 1.02 5.90
N GLU A 41 -2.78 -0.02 6.31
CA GLU A 41 -2.28 -1.39 6.33
C GLU A 41 -2.20 -1.95 4.90
N GLN A 42 -1.03 -2.46 4.54
CA GLN A 42 -0.73 -3.08 3.25
C GLN A 42 0.29 -4.19 3.44
N SER A 43 -0.09 -5.44 3.22
CA SER A 43 0.78 -6.62 3.43
C SER A 43 2.07 -6.59 2.61
N ASN A 44 2.04 -5.93 1.45
CA ASN A 44 3.17 -5.78 0.52
C ASN A 44 4.04 -4.54 0.77
N SER A 45 3.83 -3.83 1.88
CA SER A 45 4.54 -2.60 2.22
C SER A 45 5.15 -2.67 3.61
N ALA A 46 6.25 -1.94 3.81
CA ALA A 46 6.85 -1.71 5.10
C ALA A 46 7.32 -0.25 5.20
N THR A 47 7.19 0.32 6.37
CA THR A 47 7.67 1.68 6.65
C THR A 47 8.72 1.65 7.73
N TYR A 48 9.83 2.34 7.49
CA TYR A 48 10.95 2.49 8.41
C TYR A 48 11.08 3.93 8.86
N PHE A 49 11.20 4.13 10.16
CA PHE A 49 11.58 5.41 10.76
C PHE A 49 13.00 5.26 11.29
N VAL A 50 13.94 5.95 10.65
CA VAL A 50 15.36 5.86 10.96
C VAL A 50 15.81 7.11 11.69
N VAL A 51 16.35 6.94 12.87
CA VAL A 51 16.94 8.00 13.70
C VAL A 51 18.44 7.99 13.50
N LEU A 52 18.97 9.12 13.06
CA LEU A 52 20.40 9.29 12.90
C LEU A 52 21.02 9.85 14.19
N LYS A 53 22.28 9.48 14.47
CA LYS A 53 23.06 10.01 15.57
C LYS A 53 23.09 11.54 15.58
N ASN A 54 23.47 12.14 16.69
CA ASN A 54 23.51 13.58 16.84
C ASN A 54 24.48 14.23 15.80
N TRP A 55 24.19 15.44 15.41
CA TRP A 55 24.96 16.20 14.40
C TRP A 55 26.44 16.35 14.79
N ASP A 56 26.73 16.43 16.08
CA ASP A 56 28.10 16.52 16.60
C ASP A 56 28.92 15.23 16.39
N GLU A 57 28.24 14.10 16.25
CA GLU A 57 28.81 12.77 16.00
C GLU A 57 28.91 12.44 14.52
N ARG A 58 28.25 13.20 13.66
CA ARG A 58 28.16 13.01 12.19
C ARG A 58 28.78 14.19 11.45
N LYS A 59 30.07 14.43 11.64
CA LYS A 59 30.80 15.52 10.99
C LYS A 59 31.26 15.09 9.60
N GLY A 60 31.10 16.01 8.62
CA GLY A 60 31.46 15.77 7.23
C GLY A 60 30.25 15.75 6.31
N LYS A 61 30.47 16.06 5.02
CA LYS A 61 29.40 16.14 4.03
C LYS A 61 28.81 14.76 3.73
N GLU A 62 29.62 13.73 3.85
CA GLU A 62 29.28 12.30 3.63
C GLU A 62 28.38 11.71 4.70
N HIS A 63 28.30 12.34 5.88
CA HIS A 63 27.49 11.89 7.02
C HIS A 63 26.20 12.72 7.20
N THR A 64 25.87 13.59 6.24
CA THR A 64 24.61 14.34 6.26
C THR A 64 23.42 13.40 6.00
N ALA A 65 22.23 13.78 6.47
CA ALA A 65 21.02 12.98 6.23
C ALA A 65 20.78 12.74 4.72
N ALA A 66 21.04 13.76 3.88
CA ALA A 66 20.91 13.62 2.43
C ALA A 66 21.91 12.59 1.87
N ALA A 67 23.17 12.64 2.29
CA ALA A 67 24.20 11.70 1.83
C ALA A 67 23.90 10.25 2.28
N VAL A 68 23.37 10.08 3.50
CA VAL A 68 22.93 8.76 3.99
C VAL A 68 21.75 8.23 3.16
N VAL A 69 20.78 9.09 2.84
CA VAL A 69 19.64 8.73 1.98
C VAL A 69 20.10 8.34 0.58
N ASP A 70 21.00 9.12 -0.04
CA ASP A 70 21.51 8.81 -1.38
C ASP A 70 22.27 7.49 -1.41
N ARG A 71 23.12 7.24 -0.39
CA ARG A 71 23.84 5.97 -0.24
C ARG A 71 22.87 4.79 -0.08
N PHE A 72 21.89 4.92 0.82
CA PHE A 72 20.88 3.89 1.04
C PHE A 72 20.12 3.57 -0.25
N ASN A 73 19.67 4.59 -0.98
CA ASN A 73 18.93 4.40 -2.23
C ASN A 73 19.76 3.67 -3.29
N GLY A 74 21.06 3.96 -3.36
CA GLY A 74 21.99 3.27 -4.24
C GLY A 74 22.19 1.80 -3.86
N GLU A 75 22.43 1.50 -2.58
CA GLU A 75 22.61 0.13 -2.08
C GLU A 75 21.30 -0.68 -2.17
N ALA A 76 20.17 -0.09 -1.77
CA ALA A 76 18.87 -0.75 -1.86
C ALA A 76 18.52 -1.14 -3.30
N TYR A 77 18.82 -0.28 -4.28
CA TYR A 77 18.61 -0.57 -5.69
C TYR A 77 19.42 -1.79 -6.16
N MET A 78 20.66 -1.94 -5.66
CA MET A 78 21.54 -3.05 -6.05
C MET A 78 21.23 -4.36 -5.32
N GLU A 79 20.86 -4.30 -4.05
CA GLU A 79 20.75 -5.48 -3.19
C GLU A 79 19.33 -6.02 -3.05
N ILE A 80 18.32 -5.14 -3.17
CA ILE A 80 16.91 -5.50 -2.98
C ILE A 80 16.24 -5.71 -4.33
N GLN A 81 16.32 -6.95 -4.85
CA GLN A 81 15.69 -7.31 -6.13
C GLN A 81 14.23 -7.78 -5.99
N ALA A 82 13.80 -8.16 -4.77
CA ALA A 82 12.46 -8.70 -4.51
C ALA A 82 11.39 -7.63 -4.27
N GLY A 83 11.78 -6.35 -4.25
CA GLY A 83 10.91 -5.21 -4.01
C GLY A 83 11.60 -3.90 -4.34
N GLN A 84 10.91 -2.80 -4.08
CA GLN A 84 11.47 -1.46 -4.16
C GLN A 84 11.62 -0.91 -2.73
N ALA A 85 12.82 -0.48 -2.37
CA ALA A 85 13.08 0.23 -1.14
C ALA A 85 13.75 1.56 -1.45
N PHE A 86 13.27 2.62 -0.83
CA PHE A 86 13.84 3.95 -0.96
C PHE A 86 13.70 4.72 0.35
N ALA A 87 14.68 5.54 0.63
CA ALA A 87 14.68 6.46 1.75
C ALA A 87 14.43 7.89 1.27
N MET A 88 13.84 8.69 2.14
CA MET A 88 13.62 10.12 1.92
C MET A 88 13.86 10.90 3.21
N VAL A 89 14.25 12.15 3.08
CA VAL A 89 14.29 13.08 4.22
C VAL A 89 12.86 13.59 4.43
N PRO A 90 12.34 13.57 5.67
CA PRO A 90 11.03 14.15 5.95
C PRO A 90 11.00 15.64 5.62
N PRO A 91 9.82 16.22 5.30
CA PRO A 91 9.70 17.63 5.01
C PRO A 91 10.13 18.48 6.21
N ALA A 92 10.72 19.64 5.94
CA ALA A 92 11.25 20.55 6.98
C ALA A 92 10.16 21.05 7.96
N ILE A 93 8.90 21.05 7.54
CA ILE A 93 7.75 21.45 8.35
C ILE A 93 6.87 20.21 8.55
N PRO A 94 6.75 19.68 9.79
CA PRO A 94 5.85 18.56 10.08
C PRO A 94 4.40 18.90 9.73
N GLY A 95 3.70 17.93 9.11
CA GLY A 95 2.30 18.08 8.74
C GLY A 95 2.03 18.63 7.33
N LEU A 96 3.07 19.04 6.59
CA LEU A 96 2.94 19.45 5.18
C LEU A 96 3.18 18.28 4.20
N GLY A 97 2.67 17.10 4.50
CA GLY A 97 2.79 15.90 3.68
C GLY A 97 3.76 14.86 4.25
N ALA A 98 3.80 13.69 3.65
CA ALA A 98 4.69 12.59 4.04
C ALA A 98 6.10 12.73 3.44
N SER A 99 6.24 13.46 2.33
CA SER A 99 7.52 13.73 1.67
C SER A 99 7.60 15.21 1.26
N GLY A 100 8.82 15.71 1.05
CA GLY A 100 9.03 17.00 0.38
C GLY A 100 8.62 16.95 -1.09
N GLY A 101 8.45 18.11 -1.73
CA GLY A 101 8.11 18.21 -3.14
C GLY A 101 6.66 18.67 -3.40
N LEU A 102 6.13 18.29 -4.56
CA LEU A 102 4.78 18.62 -5.01
C LEU A 102 3.92 17.38 -4.97
N GLN A 103 2.67 17.51 -4.56
CA GLN A 103 1.67 16.46 -4.65
C GLN A 103 0.57 16.91 -5.61
N LEU A 104 0.26 16.06 -6.58
CA LEU A 104 -0.79 16.27 -7.57
C LEU A 104 -1.82 15.15 -7.45
N GLN A 105 -3.09 15.49 -7.73
CA GLN A 105 -4.18 14.54 -7.73
C GLN A 105 -4.69 14.38 -9.17
N LEU A 106 -4.58 13.18 -9.72
CA LEU A 106 -5.17 12.82 -10.98
C LEU A 106 -6.57 12.27 -10.74
N GLU A 107 -7.60 13.02 -11.13
CA GLU A 107 -9.01 12.67 -10.92
C GLU A 107 -9.62 12.03 -12.17
N ASP A 108 -10.29 10.88 -12.01
CA ASP A 108 -11.10 10.29 -13.08
C ASP A 108 -12.52 10.90 -13.08
N ARG A 109 -12.66 12.05 -13.75
CA ARG A 109 -13.94 12.75 -13.88
C ARG A 109 -14.86 12.13 -14.93
N ARG A 110 -14.32 11.35 -15.83
CA ARG A 110 -15.08 10.69 -16.90
C ARG A 110 -15.52 9.29 -16.55
N ASN A 111 -15.11 8.79 -15.37
CA ASN A 111 -15.39 7.43 -14.88
C ASN A 111 -14.94 6.35 -15.89
N LEU A 112 -13.72 6.51 -16.39
CA LEU A 112 -13.12 5.57 -17.36
C LEU A 112 -12.70 4.26 -16.69
N GLY A 113 -12.39 4.31 -15.38
CA GLY A 113 -12.08 3.15 -14.59
C GLY A 113 -10.59 2.97 -14.26
N PRO A 114 -10.28 1.92 -13.48
CA PRO A 114 -8.94 1.75 -12.92
C PRO A 114 -7.86 1.43 -13.94
N THR A 115 -8.18 0.71 -15.01
CA THR A 115 -7.21 0.33 -16.04
C THR A 115 -6.72 1.54 -16.82
N GLU A 116 -7.63 2.42 -17.21
CA GLU A 116 -7.32 3.66 -17.93
C GLU A 116 -6.56 4.64 -17.03
N MET A 117 -6.91 4.69 -15.75
CA MET A 117 -6.16 5.47 -14.77
C MET A 117 -4.71 4.97 -14.64
N GLN A 118 -4.49 3.65 -14.59
CA GLN A 118 -3.14 3.07 -14.56
C GLN A 118 -2.35 3.42 -15.80
N GLN A 119 -2.95 3.29 -16.98
CA GLN A 119 -2.28 3.64 -18.25
C GLN A 119 -1.91 5.13 -18.32
N ALA A 120 -2.79 6.00 -17.84
CA ALA A 120 -2.52 7.43 -17.77
C ALA A 120 -1.32 7.73 -16.84
N ILE A 121 -1.28 7.08 -15.67
CA ILE A 121 -0.16 7.22 -14.72
C ILE A 121 1.14 6.71 -15.35
N ASP A 122 1.13 5.54 -15.95
CA ASP A 122 2.32 4.94 -16.56
C ASP A 122 2.88 5.83 -17.68
N ALA A 123 2.00 6.44 -18.51
CA ALA A 123 2.38 7.39 -19.54
C ALA A 123 3.00 8.67 -18.94
N LEU A 124 2.41 9.21 -17.88
CA LEU A 124 2.94 10.38 -17.17
C LEU A 124 4.32 10.10 -16.55
N LEU A 125 4.47 8.93 -15.88
CA LEU A 125 5.74 8.53 -15.28
C LEU A 125 6.83 8.35 -16.34
N ALA A 126 6.54 7.67 -17.44
CA ALA A 126 7.49 7.46 -18.53
C ALA A 126 7.94 8.80 -19.16
N SER A 127 7.01 9.71 -19.37
CA SER A 127 7.28 11.01 -20.01
C SER A 127 7.95 12.01 -19.07
N SER A 128 7.80 11.85 -17.75
CA SER A 128 8.37 12.76 -16.73
C SER A 128 9.91 12.82 -16.77
N HIS A 129 10.56 11.73 -17.17
CA HIS A 129 12.02 11.67 -17.30
C HIS A 129 12.61 12.66 -18.32
N SER A 130 11.80 13.16 -19.25
CA SER A 130 12.21 14.14 -20.25
C SER A 130 12.14 15.59 -19.77
N LYS A 131 11.61 15.83 -18.56
CA LYS A 131 11.36 17.18 -18.03
C LYS A 131 12.48 17.57 -17.03
N PRO A 132 13.31 18.58 -17.34
CA PRO A 132 14.50 18.89 -16.57
C PRO A 132 14.24 19.45 -15.15
N ALA A 133 13.06 20.06 -14.91
CA ALA A 133 12.72 20.57 -13.58
C ALA A 133 12.18 19.46 -12.64
N LEU A 134 11.96 18.23 -13.15
CA LEU A 134 11.46 17.09 -12.37
C LEU A 134 12.61 16.13 -12.06
N ALA A 135 12.95 15.97 -10.77
CA ALA A 135 13.95 14.99 -10.34
C ALA A 135 13.37 13.57 -10.37
N SER A 136 12.13 13.41 -9.89
CA SER A 136 11.42 12.16 -9.93
C SER A 136 9.91 12.41 -9.82
N VAL A 137 9.14 11.56 -10.50
CA VAL A 137 7.68 11.50 -10.33
C VAL A 137 7.34 10.06 -9.97
N SER A 138 6.49 9.88 -8.98
CA SER A 138 6.07 8.55 -8.51
C SER A 138 4.59 8.53 -8.14
N SER A 139 3.99 7.35 -8.24
CA SER A 139 2.63 7.10 -7.76
C SER A 139 2.59 5.75 -7.06
N GLN A 140 1.75 5.64 -6.03
CA GLN A 140 1.47 4.36 -5.36
C GLN A 140 0.21 3.68 -5.89
N TYR A 141 -0.45 4.30 -6.87
CA TYR A 141 -1.64 3.73 -7.48
C TYR A 141 -1.30 2.43 -8.23
N GLN A 142 -2.05 1.39 -7.93
CA GLN A 142 -1.93 0.08 -8.57
C GLN A 142 -3.34 -0.46 -8.86
N ALA A 143 -3.63 -0.69 -10.15
CA ALA A 143 -4.88 -1.29 -10.61
C ALA A 143 -4.73 -2.74 -11.06
N ASN A 144 -3.50 -3.26 -11.06
CA ASN A 144 -3.15 -4.60 -11.57
C ASN A 144 -2.75 -5.58 -10.46
N VAL A 145 -3.32 -5.40 -9.28
CA VAL A 145 -3.06 -6.30 -8.14
C VAL A 145 -3.90 -7.56 -8.31
N PRO A 146 -3.28 -8.77 -8.31
CA PRO A 146 -4.01 -10.02 -8.36
C PRO A 146 -4.92 -10.18 -7.14
N GLN A 147 -6.18 -10.49 -7.37
CA GLN A 147 -7.22 -10.63 -6.35
C GLN A 147 -8.07 -11.86 -6.64
N TYR A 148 -8.61 -12.47 -5.59
CA TYR A 148 -9.65 -13.47 -5.72
C TYR A 148 -11.01 -12.83 -5.53
N PHE A 149 -11.86 -12.99 -6.53
CA PHE A 149 -13.25 -12.57 -6.48
C PHE A 149 -14.14 -13.76 -6.13
N LEU A 150 -14.89 -13.65 -5.03
CA LEU A 150 -15.86 -14.63 -4.63
C LEU A 150 -17.21 -14.32 -5.29
N ASN A 151 -17.50 -14.99 -6.38
CA ASN A 151 -18.77 -14.85 -7.10
C ASN A 151 -19.82 -15.69 -6.40
N ILE A 152 -20.67 -15.06 -5.59
CA ILE A 152 -21.72 -15.69 -4.80
C ILE A 152 -23.03 -15.62 -5.58
N ASP A 153 -23.58 -16.78 -5.92
CA ASP A 153 -24.90 -16.92 -6.53
C ASP A 153 -26.00 -16.66 -5.47
N ARG A 154 -26.45 -15.42 -5.43
CA ARG A 154 -27.42 -14.94 -4.41
C ARG A 154 -28.78 -15.61 -4.55
N ASP A 155 -29.20 -15.95 -5.76
CA ASP A 155 -30.49 -16.63 -6.01
C ASP A 155 -30.42 -18.03 -5.45
N LYS A 156 -29.32 -18.73 -5.65
CA LYS A 156 -29.09 -20.08 -5.12
C LYS A 156 -28.99 -20.08 -3.59
N VAL A 157 -28.32 -19.08 -2.99
CA VAL A 157 -28.26 -18.88 -1.52
C VAL A 157 -29.67 -18.75 -0.95
N GLN A 158 -30.49 -17.91 -1.57
CA GLN A 158 -31.88 -17.70 -1.15
C GLN A 158 -32.73 -18.97 -1.33
N PHE A 159 -32.59 -19.68 -2.47
CA PHE A 159 -33.28 -20.92 -2.74
C PHE A 159 -32.94 -22.03 -1.71
N MET A 160 -31.69 -22.07 -1.25
CA MET A 160 -31.22 -22.99 -0.21
C MET A 160 -31.66 -22.61 1.21
N GLY A 161 -32.36 -21.48 1.37
CA GLY A 161 -32.80 -20.98 2.68
C GLY A 161 -31.66 -20.44 3.55
N ILE A 162 -30.58 -19.96 2.94
CA ILE A 162 -29.42 -19.42 3.65
C ILE A 162 -29.55 -17.90 3.71
N ALA A 163 -29.27 -17.31 4.87
CA ALA A 163 -29.18 -15.86 5.00
C ALA A 163 -27.84 -15.35 4.45
N LEU A 164 -27.88 -14.39 3.51
CA LEU A 164 -26.66 -13.79 2.95
C LEU A 164 -25.75 -13.20 4.02
N ASN A 165 -26.33 -12.65 5.09
CA ASN A 165 -25.58 -12.10 6.22
C ASN A 165 -24.72 -13.18 6.91
N ASP A 166 -25.21 -14.40 7.04
CA ASP A 166 -24.47 -15.50 7.66
C ASP A 166 -23.28 -15.93 6.76
N VAL A 167 -23.47 -15.89 5.43
CA VAL A 167 -22.38 -16.13 4.47
C VAL A 167 -21.26 -15.10 4.67
N PHE A 168 -21.60 -13.81 4.67
CA PHE A 168 -20.61 -12.76 4.84
C PHE A 168 -19.96 -12.75 6.22
N SER A 169 -20.72 -13.03 7.27
CA SER A 169 -20.20 -13.15 8.63
C SER A 169 -19.22 -14.30 8.75
N THR A 170 -19.54 -15.46 8.19
CA THR A 170 -18.65 -16.63 8.18
C THR A 170 -17.34 -16.34 7.45
N LEU A 171 -17.43 -15.71 6.25
CA LEU A 171 -16.23 -15.29 5.51
C LEU A 171 -15.39 -14.28 6.30
N SER A 172 -16.04 -13.28 6.92
CA SER A 172 -15.36 -12.26 7.72
C SER A 172 -14.62 -12.86 8.92
N TYR A 173 -15.25 -13.79 9.64
CA TYR A 173 -14.65 -14.43 10.81
C TYR A 173 -13.51 -15.37 10.44
N TYR A 174 -13.61 -16.02 9.30
CA TYR A 174 -12.58 -16.93 8.82
C TYR A 174 -11.39 -16.19 8.19
N MET A 175 -11.66 -15.22 7.31
CA MET A 175 -10.61 -14.48 6.57
C MET A 175 -10.00 -13.34 7.38
N GLY A 176 -10.75 -12.79 8.33
CA GLY A 176 -10.35 -11.68 9.17
C GLY A 176 -10.39 -12.03 10.65
N ALA A 177 -10.94 -11.14 11.43
CA ALA A 177 -11.21 -11.36 12.84
C ALA A 177 -12.58 -10.76 13.21
N ALA A 178 -13.30 -11.41 14.11
CA ALA A 178 -14.50 -10.86 14.72
C ALA A 178 -14.11 -10.03 15.94
N TYR A 179 -14.39 -8.75 15.91
CA TYR A 179 -14.35 -7.93 17.12
C TYR A 179 -15.55 -8.30 18.00
N VAL A 180 -15.26 -8.67 19.27
CA VAL A 180 -16.28 -9.11 20.22
C VAL A 180 -16.58 -8.02 21.23
N ASN A 181 -15.55 -7.48 21.89
CA ASN A 181 -15.68 -6.48 22.95
C ASN A 181 -14.30 -5.89 23.29
N ASP A 182 -14.32 -4.88 24.16
CA ASP A 182 -13.14 -4.33 24.81
C ASP A 182 -13.13 -4.67 26.31
N PHE A 183 -11.95 -4.77 26.89
CA PHE A 183 -11.76 -4.77 28.33
C PHE A 183 -10.64 -3.81 28.72
N VAL A 184 -10.71 -3.33 29.95
CA VAL A 184 -9.72 -2.40 30.51
C VAL A 184 -8.87 -3.14 31.54
N GLU A 185 -7.55 -3.14 31.33
CA GLU A 185 -6.59 -3.69 32.27
C GLU A 185 -5.34 -2.79 32.30
N PHE A 186 -4.79 -2.56 33.49
CA PHE A 186 -3.63 -1.68 33.71
C PHE A 186 -3.77 -0.26 33.13
N GLY A 187 -4.99 0.26 33.04
CA GLY A 187 -5.26 1.59 32.43
C GLY A 187 -5.23 1.64 30.91
N HIS A 188 -5.12 0.50 30.24
CA HIS A 188 -5.17 0.37 28.77
C HIS A 188 -6.44 -0.36 28.36
N ILE A 189 -6.94 0.00 27.16
CA ILE A 189 -8.07 -0.68 26.53
C ILE A 189 -7.54 -1.76 25.59
N TYR A 190 -7.97 -3.00 25.82
CA TYR A 190 -7.62 -4.15 25.00
C TYR A 190 -8.83 -4.66 24.25
N GLN A 191 -8.66 -4.92 22.96
CA GLN A 191 -9.71 -5.47 22.10
C GLN A 191 -9.72 -7.01 22.18
N VAL A 192 -10.89 -7.59 22.39
CA VAL A 192 -11.10 -9.03 22.24
C VAL A 192 -11.52 -9.32 20.81
N LYS A 193 -10.67 -10.05 20.07
CA LYS A 193 -10.94 -10.50 18.72
C LYS A 193 -10.92 -12.03 18.66
N ILE A 194 -11.86 -12.60 17.89
CA ILE A 194 -11.90 -14.03 17.60
C ILE A 194 -11.55 -14.19 16.13
N GLU A 195 -10.59 -15.07 15.85
CA GLU A 195 -10.16 -15.39 14.49
C GLU A 195 -9.99 -16.90 14.31
N ALA A 196 -10.03 -17.37 13.08
CA ALA A 196 -9.73 -18.77 12.78
C ALA A 196 -8.26 -19.07 13.08
N ARG A 197 -7.99 -20.22 13.68
CA ARG A 197 -6.65 -20.72 13.97
C ARG A 197 -5.92 -20.98 12.63
N ASP A 198 -4.61 -20.72 12.59
CA ASP A 198 -3.73 -20.93 11.45
C ASP A 198 -3.99 -20.01 10.22
N GLN A 199 -3.86 -18.71 10.44
CA GLN A 199 -3.92 -17.70 9.37
C GLN A 199 -2.89 -17.94 8.23
N ALA A 200 -1.75 -18.51 8.52
CA ALA A 200 -0.68 -18.77 7.56
C ALA A 200 -1.02 -19.88 6.54
N GLN A 201 -2.06 -20.68 6.78
CA GLN A 201 -2.48 -21.79 5.91
C GLN A 201 -3.81 -21.52 5.18
N ARG A 202 -4.28 -20.30 5.16
CA ARG A 202 -5.54 -19.95 4.50
C ARG A 202 -5.36 -19.96 2.98
N VAL A 203 -5.56 -21.13 2.41
CA VAL A 203 -5.61 -21.28 0.96
C VAL A 203 -7.06 -21.03 0.53
N ILE A 204 -7.23 -20.43 -0.64
CA ILE A 204 -8.57 -20.11 -1.19
C ILE A 204 -9.49 -21.34 -1.25
N ASP A 205 -8.92 -22.53 -1.48
CA ASP A 205 -9.67 -23.79 -1.49
C ASP A 205 -10.28 -24.15 -0.14
N ASP A 206 -9.69 -23.70 0.98
CA ASP A 206 -10.24 -23.93 2.31
C ASP A 206 -11.44 -23.03 2.59
N VAL A 207 -11.49 -21.85 1.99
CA VAL A 207 -12.66 -20.95 2.05
C VAL A 207 -13.90 -21.64 1.47
N LEU A 208 -13.75 -22.36 0.37
CA LEU A 208 -14.86 -23.09 -0.27
C LEU A 208 -15.40 -24.28 0.54
N LYS A 209 -14.61 -24.79 1.50
CA LYS A 209 -14.99 -25.87 2.42
C LYS A 209 -15.78 -25.37 3.63
N LEU A 210 -15.75 -24.07 3.91
CA LEU A 210 -16.56 -23.49 4.98
C LEU A 210 -18.03 -23.75 4.73
N SER A 211 -18.80 -23.91 5.79
CA SER A 211 -20.23 -24.20 5.71
C SER A 211 -21.02 -23.20 6.53
N VAL A 212 -22.22 -22.88 6.04
CA VAL A 212 -23.22 -22.04 6.71
C VAL A 212 -24.49 -22.83 6.92
N ALA A 213 -25.19 -22.56 8.02
CA ALA A 213 -26.47 -23.19 8.30
C ALA A 213 -27.58 -22.60 7.44
N ASN A 214 -28.47 -23.46 6.90
CA ASN A 214 -29.71 -23.02 6.28
C ASN A 214 -30.83 -22.88 7.33
N SER A 215 -32.00 -22.45 6.90
CA SER A 215 -33.18 -22.29 7.76
C SER A 215 -33.68 -23.57 8.42
N ALA A 216 -33.29 -24.74 7.91
CA ALA A 216 -33.59 -26.05 8.51
C ALA A 216 -32.49 -26.52 9.49
N GLY A 217 -31.41 -25.76 9.65
CA GLY A 217 -30.26 -26.12 10.50
C GLY A 217 -29.24 -27.03 9.82
N GLU A 218 -29.36 -27.29 8.52
CA GLU A 218 -28.41 -28.11 7.79
C GLU A 218 -27.20 -27.27 7.36
N MET A 219 -26.00 -27.85 7.44
CA MET A 219 -24.75 -27.19 7.06
C MET A 219 -24.50 -27.32 5.56
N VAL A 220 -24.51 -26.23 4.86
CA VAL A 220 -24.30 -26.15 3.41
C VAL A 220 -22.91 -25.56 3.12
N PRO A 221 -22.03 -26.26 2.39
CA PRO A 221 -20.71 -25.74 2.06
C PRO A 221 -20.78 -24.57 1.07
N LEU A 222 -19.89 -23.57 1.23
CA LEU A 222 -19.80 -22.39 0.35
C LEU A 222 -19.59 -22.78 -1.12
N SER A 223 -18.87 -23.86 -1.40
CA SER A 223 -18.67 -24.39 -2.75
C SER A 223 -19.97 -24.70 -3.50
N SER A 224 -21.09 -24.90 -2.79
CA SER A 224 -22.40 -25.16 -3.41
C SER A 224 -22.96 -23.96 -4.18
N PHE A 225 -22.61 -22.73 -3.77
CA PHE A 225 -23.18 -21.48 -4.33
C PHE A 225 -22.14 -20.39 -4.57
N THR A 226 -20.84 -20.68 -4.37
CA THR A 226 -19.76 -19.70 -4.57
C THR A 226 -18.74 -20.24 -5.56
N LYS A 227 -18.30 -19.39 -6.47
CA LYS A 227 -17.15 -19.64 -7.36
C LYS A 227 -16.05 -18.64 -7.06
N VAL A 228 -14.82 -19.11 -7.15
CA VAL A 228 -13.63 -18.25 -7.05
C VAL A 228 -13.14 -17.92 -8.44
N GLU A 229 -12.93 -16.65 -8.71
CA GLU A 229 -12.40 -16.15 -9.97
C GLU A 229 -11.17 -15.29 -9.68
N GLU A 230 -10.08 -15.49 -10.42
CA GLU A 230 -8.92 -14.62 -10.34
C GLU A 230 -9.16 -13.41 -11.21
N GLN A 231 -8.93 -12.23 -10.63
CA GLN A 231 -9.04 -10.96 -11.37
C GLN A 231 -7.92 -10.00 -10.96
N LEU A 232 -7.67 -9.01 -11.80
CA LEU A 232 -6.85 -7.86 -11.43
C LEU A 232 -7.75 -6.74 -10.91
N GLY A 233 -7.34 -6.10 -9.84
CA GLY A 233 -8.10 -5.02 -9.23
C GLY A 233 -7.20 -3.97 -8.60
N GLN A 234 -7.83 -2.91 -8.09
CA GLN A 234 -7.14 -1.87 -7.33
C GLN A 234 -6.81 -2.39 -5.92
N ASP A 235 -5.60 -2.11 -5.46
CA ASP A 235 -5.20 -2.37 -4.07
C ASP A 235 -5.97 -1.44 -3.11
N GLN A 236 -6.07 -0.17 -3.48
CA GLN A 236 -6.74 0.85 -2.70
C GLN A 236 -7.56 1.79 -3.59
N ILE A 237 -8.77 2.12 -3.15
CA ILE A 237 -9.64 3.09 -3.82
C ILE A 237 -9.60 4.41 -3.07
N ASN A 238 -8.89 5.38 -3.63
CA ASN A 238 -8.83 6.73 -3.11
C ASN A 238 -9.80 7.66 -3.86
N ARG A 239 -10.40 8.59 -3.14
CA ARG A 239 -11.26 9.62 -3.73
C ARG A 239 -10.84 11.01 -3.27
N TYR A 240 -10.80 11.91 -4.23
CA TYR A 240 -10.61 13.34 -4.00
C TYR A 240 -11.75 14.10 -4.70
N ASN A 241 -12.36 15.04 -4.04
CA ASN A 241 -13.57 15.73 -4.53
C ASN A 241 -14.65 14.76 -5.05
N MET A 242 -14.82 13.58 -4.40
CA MET A 242 -15.74 12.51 -4.76
C MET A 242 -15.38 11.71 -6.03
N TYR A 243 -14.39 12.11 -6.79
CA TYR A 243 -13.87 11.36 -7.95
C TYR A 243 -12.82 10.34 -7.52
N SER A 244 -12.76 9.21 -8.22
CA SER A 244 -11.65 8.27 -8.09
C SER A 244 -10.35 8.98 -8.45
N THR A 245 -9.31 8.84 -7.64
CA THR A 245 -8.09 9.61 -7.80
C THR A 245 -6.85 8.77 -7.56
N ALA A 246 -5.77 9.19 -8.23
CA ALA A 246 -4.42 8.74 -7.95
C ALA A 246 -3.55 9.93 -7.56
N ALA A 247 -2.82 9.78 -6.45
CA ALA A 247 -1.84 10.77 -6.04
C ALA A 247 -0.51 10.53 -6.77
N LEU A 248 0.05 11.60 -7.33
CA LEU A 248 1.41 11.64 -7.85
C LEU A 248 2.27 12.53 -6.96
N THR A 249 3.42 12.02 -6.55
CA THR A 249 4.43 12.79 -5.82
C THR A 249 5.56 13.15 -6.78
N CYS A 250 5.91 14.43 -6.83
CA CYS A 250 6.93 14.97 -7.70
C CYS A 250 8.01 15.66 -6.87
N ASN A 251 9.28 15.27 -7.03
CA ASN A 251 10.42 15.95 -6.47
C ASN A 251 11.01 16.93 -7.49
N VAL A 252 11.32 18.12 -7.02
CA VAL A 252 11.90 19.18 -7.85
C VAL A 252 13.38 18.92 -8.07
N ALA A 253 13.86 19.08 -9.30
CA ALA A 253 15.27 18.88 -9.63
C ALA A 253 16.15 19.96 -8.96
N PRO A 254 17.38 19.62 -8.54
CA PRO A 254 18.32 20.57 -7.98
C PRO A 254 18.53 21.77 -8.93
N GLY A 255 18.39 22.98 -8.40
CA GLY A 255 18.53 24.22 -9.18
C GLY A 255 17.26 24.69 -9.90
N SER A 256 16.18 23.91 -9.86
CA SER A 256 14.87 24.32 -10.37
C SER A 256 13.97 24.84 -9.25
N SER A 257 12.99 25.65 -9.60
CA SER A 257 11.99 26.14 -8.66
C SER A 257 10.73 25.27 -8.70
N SER A 258 9.95 25.27 -7.60
CA SER A 258 8.65 24.60 -7.54
C SER A 258 7.69 25.09 -8.63
N GLY A 259 7.75 26.40 -8.97
CA GLY A 259 6.95 26.96 -10.06
C GLY A 259 7.28 26.37 -11.43
N GLN A 260 8.56 26.16 -11.74
CA GLN A 260 8.99 25.50 -12.97
C GLN A 260 8.53 24.04 -13.00
N ALA A 261 8.68 23.32 -11.90
CA ALA A 261 8.21 21.93 -11.81
C ALA A 261 6.69 21.82 -12.00
N ILE A 262 5.90 22.76 -11.44
CA ILE A 262 4.43 22.81 -11.66
C ILE A 262 4.13 23.02 -13.14
N GLN A 263 4.78 24.00 -13.80
CA GLN A 263 4.55 24.27 -15.22
C GLN A 263 4.92 23.08 -16.12
N GLU A 264 6.01 22.37 -15.81
CA GLU A 264 6.39 21.16 -16.54
C GLU A 264 5.41 20.03 -16.33
N MET A 265 4.88 19.85 -15.11
CA MET A 265 3.83 18.88 -14.84
C MET A 265 2.52 19.23 -15.55
N GLU A 266 2.08 20.48 -15.54
CA GLU A 266 0.89 20.93 -16.27
C GLU A 266 1.04 20.69 -17.78
N THR A 267 2.23 20.97 -18.32
CA THR A 267 2.52 20.71 -19.73
C THR A 267 2.45 19.22 -20.03
N LEU A 268 3.04 18.39 -19.15
CA LEU A 268 3.03 16.95 -19.28
C LEU A 268 1.60 16.38 -19.25
N PHE A 269 0.75 16.88 -18.37
CA PHE A 269 -0.67 16.49 -18.31
C PHE A 269 -1.39 16.79 -19.63
N LYS A 270 -1.20 17.99 -20.19
CA LYS A 270 -1.80 18.39 -21.48
C LYS A 270 -1.29 17.53 -22.63
N GLU A 271 0.01 17.24 -22.67
CA GLU A 271 0.63 16.42 -23.72
C GLU A 271 0.12 14.97 -23.69
N GLN A 272 -0.09 14.39 -22.51
CA GLN A 272 -0.42 12.97 -22.36
C GLN A 272 -1.92 12.69 -22.25
N LEU A 273 -2.68 13.58 -21.63
CA LEU A 273 -4.10 13.34 -21.32
C LEU A 273 -5.06 14.23 -22.11
N GLY A 274 -4.54 15.26 -22.78
CA GLY A 274 -5.35 16.26 -23.46
C GLY A 274 -5.96 17.30 -22.50
N ASP A 275 -6.76 18.20 -23.04
CA ASP A 275 -7.45 19.22 -22.28
C ASP A 275 -8.67 18.69 -21.50
#